data_84a67cd767282c620c41399c15198a6e
#
_entry.id   84a67cd767282c620c41399c15198a6e
#
_cell.length_a   1.000
_cell.length_b   1.000
_cell.length_c   1.000
_cell.angle_alpha   90.00
_cell.angle_beta   90.00
_cell.angle_gamma   90.00
#
_symmetry.space_group_name_H-M   'P 1'
#
loop_
_entity.id
_entity.type
_entity.pdbx_description
1 polymer ?
#
loop_
_entity_poly.entity_id
_entity_poly.type
_entity_poly.pdbx_seq_one_letter_code
_entity_poly.pdbx_strand_id
1 'polypeptide(L)'
;MIWVWNPNVISAEPQLDLGAYYPGDAYVDWVGVTGYFAASGPSTFDGLFGPTMQEIRGFTGKPFIIAETSVQTGPHAVAAAQNLVSGMRQRSDVLGFVWFNYYKAGVDWRLESRPPVREAVAGGLAGLRLVDVKRP
;
A
#
# COMPACT_ATOMS: atom_id res chain seq x y z
N MET A 1 5.57 21.48 1.36
CA MET A 1 5.38 20.51 0.27
C MET A 1 5.91 19.19 0.80
N ILE A 2 5.27 18.05 0.51
CA ILE A 2 5.73 16.72 0.93
C ILE A 2 6.17 15.99 -0.33
N TRP A 3 7.41 15.51 -0.35
CA TRP A 3 7.98 14.73 -1.44
C TRP A 3 7.90 13.24 -1.13
N VAL A 4 7.31 12.49 -2.05
CA VAL A 4 7.13 11.03 -1.92
C VAL A 4 7.91 10.33 -3.02
N TRP A 5 8.88 9.49 -2.64
CA TRP A 5 9.51 8.54 -3.56
C TRP A 5 8.69 7.25 -3.56
N ASN A 6 8.19 6.83 -4.72
CA ASN A 6 7.19 5.77 -4.82
C ASN A 6 7.57 4.66 -5.81
N PRO A 7 8.28 3.61 -5.37
CA PRO A 7 8.47 2.40 -6.17
C PRO A 7 7.23 1.49 -6.16
N ASN A 8 7.13 0.65 -7.18
CA ASN A 8 6.25 -0.51 -7.15
C ASN A 8 6.78 -1.57 -6.20
N VAL A 9 5.89 -2.48 -5.74
CA VAL A 9 6.32 -3.69 -5.05
C VAL A 9 7.30 -4.46 -5.94
N ILE A 10 8.38 -4.98 -5.33
CA ILE A 10 9.38 -5.75 -6.04
C ILE A 10 8.77 -7.06 -6.55
N SER A 11 9.06 -7.38 -7.79
CA SER A 11 8.77 -8.69 -8.36
C SER A 11 9.89 -9.66 -8.01
N ALA A 12 9.57 -10.94 -7.95
CA ALA A 12 10.55 -11.97 -7.61
C ALA A 12 11.73 -12.05 -8.61
N GLU A 13 11.57 -11.53 -9.84
CA GLU A 13 12.60 -11.58 -10.89
C GLU A 13 12.41 -10.47 -11.95
N PRO A 14 13.48 -9.76 -12.35
CA PRO A 14 14.75 -9.62 -11.62
C PRO A 14 14.57 -8.74 -10.39
N GLN A 15 15.28 -9.03 -9.32
CA GLN A 15 15.29 -8.14 -8.16
C GLN A 15 15.97 -6.82 -8.55
N LEU A 16 15.21 -5.74 -8.42
CA LEU A 16 15.74 -4.39 -8.54
C LEU A 16 16.38 -4.01 -7.20
N ASP A 17 17.60 -3.49 -7.25
CA ASP A 17 18.18 -2.81 -6.10
C ASP A 17 17.50 -1.44 -5.95
N LEU A 18 16.48 -1.37 -5.10
CA LEU A 18 15.74 -0.12 -4.87
C LEU A 18 16.64 0.97 -4.28
N GLY A 19 17.69 0.61 -3.55
CA GLY A 19 18.64 1.58 -2.99
C GLY A 19 19.36 2.38 -4.07
N ALA A 20 19.63 1.77 -5.22
CA ALA A 20 20.27 2.45 -6.35
C ALA A 20 19.40 3.57 -6.98
N TYR A 21 18.09 3.53 -6.76
CA TYR A 21 17.12 4.51 -7.27
C TYR A 21 16.63 5.49 -6.20
N TYR A 22 17.05 5.31 -4.95
CA TYR A 22 16.63 6.17 -3.86
C TYR A 22 17.42 7.49 -3.87
N PRO A 23 16.72 8.65 -3.97
CA PRO A 23 17.43 9.95 -4.09
C PRO A 23 18.06 10.44 -2.78
N GLY A 24 17.79 9.77 -1.67
CA GLY A 24 18.31 10.11 -0.35
C GLY A 24 17.33 10.88 0.54
N ASP A 25 17.51 10.75 1.85
CA ASP A 25 16.63 11.30 2.88
C ASP A 25 16.49 12.83 2.85
N ALA A 26 17.47 13.54 2.25
CA ALA A 26 17.42 15.00 2.08
C ALA A 26 16.33 15.44 1.08
N TYR A 27 15.91 14.56 0.18
CA TYR A 27 14.95 14.85 -0.90
C TYR A 27 13.62 14.16 -0.73
N VAL A 28 13.48 13.29 0.25
CA VAL A 28 12.28 12.47 0.46
C VAL A 28 11.72 12.71 1.85
N ASP A 29 10.44 13.04 1.93
CA ASP A 29 9.72 13.14 3.20
C ASP A 29 9.06 11.79 3.57
N TRP A 30 8.44 11.12 2.60
CA TRP A 30 7.77 9.83 2.76
C TRP A 30 8.18 8.85 1.66
N VAL A 31 8.17 7.58 1.98
CA VAL A 31 8.30 6.51 0.99
C VAL A 31 6.93 6.00 0.63
N GLY A 32 6.56 6.13 -0.64
CA GLY A 32 5.40 5.46 -1.22
C GLY A 32 5.71 4.02 -1.57
N VAL A 33 4.70 3.17 -1.57
CA VAL A 33 4.77 1.84 -2.19
C VAL A 33 3.49 1.61 -2.97
N THR A 34 3.61 1.19 -4.23
CA THR A 34 2.47 0.83 -5.08
C THR A 34 2.40 -0.68 -5.25
N GLY A 35 1.23 -1.25 -4.97
CA GLY A 35 0.99 -2.69 -5.15
C GLY A 35 -0.49 -3.03 -5.12
N TYR A 36 -0.87 -4.08 -5.84
CA TYR A 36 -2.26 -4.50 -6.01
C TYR A 36 -2.46 -5.95 -5.58
N PHE A 37 -3.56 -6.21 -4.87
CA PHE A 37 -3.98 -7.58 -4.57
C PHE A 37 -4.64 -8.17 -5.81
N ALA A 38 -3.89 -8.96 -6.56
CA ALA A 38 -4.38 -9.67 -7.72
C ALA A 38 -5.28 -10.86 -7.31
N ALA A 39 -6.09 -11.36 -8.24
CA ALA A 39 -6.93 -12.53 -8.01
C ALA A 39 -6.11 -13.80 -7.70
N SER A 40 -4.88 -13.86 -8.22
CA SER A 40 -3.87 -14.86 -7.88
C SER A 40 -2.61 -14.13 -7.38
N GLY A 41 -2.07 -14.54 -6.24
CA GLY A 41 -0.89 -13.90 -5.65
C GLY A 41 -1.04 -13.66 -4.15
N PRO A 42 -0.21 -12.77 -3.57
CA PRO A 42 -0.29 -12.45 -2.16
C PRO A 42 -1.67 -11.87 -1.78
N SER A 43 -2.26 -12.40 -0.72
CA SER A 43 -3.56 -11.96 -0.19
C SER A 43 -3.45 -11.24 1.15
N THR A 44 -2.23 -11.09 1.68
CA THR A 44 -1.96 -10.41 2.95
C THR A 44 -1.11 -9.16 2.72
N PHE A 45 -1.21 -8.20 3.63
CA PHE A 45 -0.39 -6.97 3.60
C PHE A 45 1.10 -7.31 3.56
N ASP A 46 1.55 -8.15 4.47
CA ASP A 46 2.97 -8.51 4.56
C ASP A 46 3.44 -9.33 3.35
N GLY A 47 2.57 -10.15 2.78
CA GLY A 47 2.91 -10.90 1.57
C GLY A 47 3.11 -9.99 0.34
N LEU A 48 2.32 -8.93 0.24
CA LEU A 48 2.38 -8.01 -0.91
C LEU A 48 3.45 -6.92 -0.72
N PHE A 49 3.45 -6.25 0.42
CA PHE A 49 4.28 -5.06 0.66
C PHE A 49 5.55 -5.38 1.47
N GLY A 50 5.52 -6.43 2.30
CA GLY A 50 6.57 -6.76 3.26
C GLY A 50 7.97 -6.84 2.65
N PRO A 51 8.21 -7.62 1.58
CA PRO A 51 9.54 -7.73 0.97
C PRO A 51 10.09 -6.39 0.52
N THR A 52 9.26 -5.57 -0.15
CA THR A 52 9.64 -4.24 -0.63
C THR A 52 9.96 -3.30 0.53
N MET A 53 9.10 -3.28 1.55
CA MET A 53 9.31 -2.44 2.73
C MET A 53 10.55 -2.86 3.52
N GLN A 54 10.83 -4.15 3.59
CA GLN A 54 12.04 -4.67 4.25
C GLN A 54 13.32 -4.23 3.53
N GLU A 55 13.35 -4.30 2.20
CA GLU A 55 14.47 -3.81 1.41
C GLU A 55 14.69 -2.32 1.63
N ILE A 56 13.63 -1.52 1.56
CA ILE A 56 13.67 -0.07 1.75
C ILE A 56 14.17 0.29 3.16
N ARG A 57 13.82 -0.46 4.20
CA ARG A 57 14.33 -0.25 5.56
C ARG A 57 15.82 -0.48 5.69
N GLY A 58 16.47 -1.12 4.73
CA GLY A 58 17.92 -1.25 4.66
C GLY A 58 18.66 0.07 4.41
N PHE A 59 18.00 1.09 3.87
CA PHE A 59 18.64 2.37 3.51
C PHE A 59 17.89 3.62 3.96
N THR A 60 16.66 3.56 4.44
CA THR A 60 15.94 4.73 4.98
C THR A 60 14.97 4.38 6.11
N GLY A 61 14.85 5.30 7.08
CA GLY A 61 13.86 5.27 8.15
C GLY A 61 12.60 6.10 7.90
N LYS A 62 12.42 6.68 6.70
CA LYS A 62 11.28 7.52 6.37
C LYS A 62 9.95 6.75 6.50
N PRO A 63 8.85 7.40 6.94
CA PRO A 63 7.56 6.74 7.07
C PRO A 63 7.03 6.31 5.72
N PHE A 64 6.26 5.21 5.72
CA PHE A 64 5.61 4.69 4.53
C PHE A 64 4.20 5.26 4.32
N ILE A 65 3.82 5.37 3.07
CA ILE A 65 2.43 5.43 2.63
C ILE A 65 2.22 4.38 1.53
N ILE A 66 1.14 3.63 1.58
CA ILE A 66 0.76 2.81 0.43
C ILE A 66 0.14 3.77 -0.60
N ALA A 67 1.00 4.29 -1.49
CA ALA A 67 0.67 5.42 -2.36
C ALA A 67 -0.35 5.07 -3.45
N GLU A 68 -0.44 3.78 -3.79
CA GLU A 68 -1.48 3.28 -4.68
C GLU A 68 -1.73 1.80 -4.42
N THR A 69 -2.98 1.43 -4.17
CA THR A 69 -3.39 0.03 -4.00
C THR A 69 -4.85 -0.17 -4.37
N SER A 70 -5.21 -1.37 -4.68
CA SER A 70 -6.60 -1.83 -4.77
C SER A 70 -6.63 -3.36 -4.70
N VAL A 71 -7.83 -3.93 -4.70
CA VAL A 71 -8.06 -5.38 -4.68
C VAL A 71 -8.78 -5.79 -5.95
N GLN A 72 -8.25 -6.75 -6.68
CA GLN A 72 -8.91 -7.30 -7.87
C GLN A 72 -10.15 -8.11 -7.47
N THR A 73 -11.15 -8.12 -8.34
CA THR A 73 -12.35 -8.96 -8.17
C THR A 73 -11.97 -10.43 -8.10
N GLY A 74 -12.52 -11.15 -7.14
CA GLY A 74 -12.25 -12.57 -6.95
C GLY A 74 -12.73 -13.09 -5.60
N PRO A 75 -12.62 -14.40 -5.34
CA PRO A 75 -13.15 -15.03 -4.13
C PRO A 75 -12.45 -14.53 -2.84
N HIS A 76 -11.23 -14.00 -2.96
CA HIS A 76 -10.45 -13.51 -1.83
C HIS A 76 -10.51 -11.99 -1.66
N ALA A 77 -11.29 -11.27 -2.47
CA ALA A 77 -11.29 -9.81 -2.49
C ALA A 77 -11.63 -9.18 -1.13
N VAL A 78 -12.62 -9.69 -0.43
CA VAL A 78 -13.02 -9.19 0.90
C VAL A 78 -11.91 -9.43 1.92
N ALA A 79 -11.34 -10.65 1.94
CA ALA A 79 -10.25 -11.00 2.86
C ALA A 79 -8.99 -10.15 2.58
N ALA A 80 -8.65 -9.91 1.32
CA ALA A 80 -7.53 -9.06 0.94
C ALA A 80 -7.74 -7.60 1.38
N ALA A 81 -8.96 -7.07 1.24
CA ALA A 81 -9.32 -5.74 1.72
C ALA A 81 -9.21 -5.62 3.26
N GLN A 82 -9.66 -6.63 3.99
CA GLN A 82 -9.50 -6.72 5.44
C GLN A 82 -8.01 -6.79 5.84
N ASN A 83 -7.23 -7.61 5.13
CA ASN A 83 -5.79 -7.73 5.36
C ASN A 83 -5.03 -6.44 5.07
N LEU A 84 -5.39 -5.70 4.02
CA LEU A 84 -4.81 -4.38 3.75
C LEU A 84 -4.95 -3.46 4.95
N VAL A 85 -6.17 -3.29 5.46
CA VAL A 85 -6.43 -2.37 6.55
C VAL A 85 -5.84 -2.85 7.87
N SER A 86 -5.98 -4.15 8.19
CA SER A 86 -5.43 -4.70 9.42
C SER A 86 -3.90 -4.70 9.43
N GLY A 87 -3.25 -5.02 8.32
CA GLY A 87 -1.80 -4.98 8.20
C GLY A 87 -1.25 -3.55 8.34
N MET A 88 -1.91 -2.57 7.71
CA MET A 88 -1.57 -1.17 7.91
C MET A 88 -1.69 -0.74 9.39
N ARG A 89 -2.79 -1.10 10.05
CA ARG A 89 -3.02 -0.74 11.48
C ARG A 89 -2.00 -1.32 12.45
N GLN A 90 -1.40 -2.44 12.11
CA GLN A 90 -0.37 -3.11 12.94
C GLN A 90 1.01 -2.46 12.80
N ARG A 91 1.18 -1.51 11.87
CA ARG A 91 2.44 -0.87 11.58
C ARG A 91 2.42 0.60 11.96
N SER A 92 3.24 0.99 12.92
CA SER A 92 3.36 2.37 13.38
C SER A 92 4.09 3.28 12.38
N ASP A 93 4.78 2.70 11.41
CA ASP A 93 5.56 3.38 10.38
C ASP A 93 4.80 3.55 9.05
N VAL A 94 3.53 3.11 8.98
CA VAL A 94 2.65 3.29 7.81
C VAL A 94 1.60 4.36 8.10
N LEU A 95 1.64 5.44 7.34
CA LEU A 95 0.77 6.61 7.52
C LEU A 95 -0.67 6.38 7.03
N GLY A 96 -0.84 5.52 6.02
CA GLY A 96 -2.14 5.26 5.40
C GLY A 96 -2.00 4.66 4.01
N PHE A 97 -3.10 4.68 3.26
CA PHE A 97 -3.12 4.20 1.87
C PHE A 97 -4.02 5.07 1.00
N VAL A 98 -3.76 5.01 -0.32
CA VAL A 98 -4.60 5.60 -1.38
C VAL A 98 -5.19 4.47 -2.20
N TRP A 99 -6.52 4.43 -2.27
CA TRP A 99 -7.22 3.43 -3.07
C TRP A 99 -7.30 3.87 -4.52
N PHE A 100 -6.87 3.00 -5.46
CA PHE A 100 -7.05 3.21 -6.90
C PHE A 100 -8.50 2.89 -7.28
N ASN A 101 -9.31 3.95 -7.41
CA ASN A 101 -10.76 3.85 -7.59
C ASN A 101 -11.18 4.11 -9.04
N TYR A 102 -10.78 3.22 -9.95
CA TYR A 102 -11.02 3.40 -11.37
C TYR A 102 -11.33 2.08 -12.10
N TYR A 103 -12.00 2.15 -13.24
CA TYR A 103 -12.15 1.04 -14.16
C TYR A 103 -11.01 1.09 -15.20
N LYS A 104 -10.13 0.10 -15.23
CA LYS A 104 -8.96 0.10 -16.10
C LYS A 104 -8.71 -1.29 -16.68
N ALA A 105 -8.49 -1.35 -18.02
CA ALA A 105 -8.10 -2.56 -18.72
C ALA A 105 -8.98 -3.80 -18.45
N GLY A 106 -10.31 -3.59 -18.42
CA GLY A 106 -11.25 -4.66 -18.17
C GLY A 106 -11.45 -5.05 -16.71
N VAL A 107 -10.71 -4.43 -15.78
CA VAL A 107 -10.81 -4.69 -14.33
C VAL A 107 -11.50 -3.51 -13.63
N ASP A 108 -12.50 -3.82 -12.82
CA ASP A 108 -13.18 -2.83 -11.99
C ASP A 108 -12.54 -2.78 -10.59
N TRP A 109 -11.82 -1.69 -10.31
CA TRP A 109 -11.15 -1.43 -9.05
C TRP A 109 -11.95 -0.55 -8.10
N ARG A 110 -13.15 -0.08 -8.53
CA ARG A 110 -13.95 0.88 -7.79
C ARG A 110 -14.61 0.26 -6.57
N LEU A 111 -14.60 0.98 -5.45
CA LEU A 111 -15.25 0.54 -4.21
C LEU A 111 -16.77 0.59 -4.30
N GLU A 112 -17.33 1.59 -4.99
CA GLU A 112 -18.77 1.77 -5.13
C GLU A 112 -19.46 0.62 -5.89
N SER A 113 -18.74 -0.03 -6.79
CA SER A 113 -19.25 -1.19 -7.54
C SER A 113 -19.16 -2.51 -6.76
N ARG A 114 -18.52 -2.52 -5.59
CA ARG A 114 -18.23 -3.72 -4.79
C ARG A 114 -18.57 -3.53 -3.31
N PRO A 115 -19.86 -3.51 -2.95
CA PRO A 115 -20.31 -3.25 -1.57
C PRO A 115 -19.59 -4.09 -0.50
N PRO A 116 -19.38 -5.43 -0.65
CA PRO A 116 -18.67 -6.20 0.38
C PRO A 116 -17.22 -5.77 0.61
N VAL A 117 -16.50 -5.39 -0.45
CA VAL A 117 -15.12 -4.87 -0.35
C VAL A 117 -15.12 -3.50 0.31
N ARG A 118 -16.04 -2.63 -0.09
CA ARG A 118 -16.21 -1.29 0.50
C ARG A 118 -16.50 -1.38 2.01
N GLU A 119 -17.40 -2.27 2.40
CA GLU A 119 -17.75 -2.50 3.81
C GLU A 119 -16.57 -3.04 4.63
N ALA A 120 -15.77 -3.95 4.05
CA ALA A 120 -14.56 -4.46 4.67
C ALA A 120 -13.53 -3.34 4.91
N VAL A 121 -13.31 -2.47 3.93
CA VAL A 121 -12.43 -1.30 4.07
C VAL A 121 -12.99 -0.33 5.11
N ALA A 122 -14.25 0.07 4.99
CA ALA A 122 -14.88 1.03 5.89
C ALA A 122 -14.91 0.53 7.33
N GLY A 123 -15.27 -0.74 7.55
CA GLY A 123 -15.28 -1.36 8.87
C GLY A 123 -13.89 -1.43 9.49
N GLY A 124 -12.88 -1.74 8.70
CA GLY A 124 -11.49 -1.76 9.14
C GLY A 124 -10.96 -0.37 9.51
N LEU A 125 -11.43 0.68 8.85
CA LEU A 125 -11.04 2.08 9.12
C LEU A 125 -11.83 2.68 10.29
N ALA A 126 -12.91 2.06 10.73
CA ALA A 126 -13.73 2.57 11.83
C ALA A 126 -12.90 2.72 13.12
N GLY A 127 -13.04 3.86 13.78
CA GLY A 127 -12.32 4.17 15.01
C GLY A 127 -10.84 4.56 14.83
N LEU A 128 -10.32 4.62 13.61
CA LEU A 128 -9.01 5.22 13.37
C LEU A 128 -9.08 6.73 13.65
N ARG A 129 -8.13 7.22 14.44
CA ARG A 129 -7.91 8.66 14.57
C ARG A 129 -7.04 9.12 13.41
N LEU A 130 -7.49 10.13 12.70
CA LEU A 130 -6.61 10.84 11.78
C LEU A 130 -5.52 11.52 12.62
N VAL A 131 -4.28 11.22 12.29
CA VAL A 131 -3.14 11.87 12.92
C VAL A 131 -2.79 13.09 12.09
N ASP A 132 -2.67 14.26 12.72
CA ASP A 132 -2.03 15.39 12.06
C ASP A 132 -0.58 15.02 11.76
N VAL A 133 -0.30 14.77 10.48
CA VAL A 133 1.07 14.56 10.04
C VAL A 133 1.76 15.91 10.12
N LYS A 134 2.47 16.13 11.23
CA LYS A 134 3.34 17.31 11.35
C LYS A 134 4.34 17.25 10.20
N ARG A 135 4.43 18.34 9.45
CA ARG A 135 5.51 18.49 8.45
C ARG A 135 6.84 18.36 9.19
N PRO A 136 7.80 17.60 8.64
CA PRO A 136 9.16 17.60 9.16
C PRO A 136 9.77 19.01 9.12
#